data_a1fd621ab0062e2c62cff95f2ab7e52f
#
_entry.id   a1fd621ab0062e2c62cff95f2ab7e52f
#
_cell.length_a   1.000
_cell.length_b   1.000
_cell.length_c   1.000
_cell.angle_alpha   90.00
_cell.angle_beta   90.00
_cell.angle_gamma   90.00
#
_symmetry.space_group_name_H-M   'P 1'
#
loop_
_entity.id
_entity.type
_entity.pdbx_description
1 polymer ?
#
loop_
_entity_poly.entity_id
_entity_poly.type
_entity_poly.pdbx_seq_one_letter_code
_entity_poly.pdbx_strand_id
1 'polypeptide(L)'
;NFTDNTTFTANFTGVADFGIVISEVNYNSNTSVNSGDWIELYNPTAVDIVLTSHQIGNKEFYTNYKIGDNVVLPAGGYLVVAENLAQFSAVYPGVTNVVGDMVFNFSNDGDSIVLRNPVGQLITGFVYEDKFPWPATADGFGRTMEFDFTINEPASSTSWFAGCVLGSPGEAYTNCFENPIIDEINYHAADVANSGDWFELFNWSETDFDISGFTIQDESGNSFIVPEGTMVTGDGGYLVLYQDEALFSSQFPDVTNKVGPLNFGFNDGGDIIAIYDQDGQIFQSVSFEDVAPYPLSPDGGGTALQIVSIGENMNKPSNWMESCPAGTPGSLLVMPCITGIDDIPATTDLIIKPNPASTLINFELSGVTGNFGYYRKTHRIIIYKR
;
A
#
# COMPACT_ATOMS: atom_id res chain seq x y z
N ASN A 1 -22.19 -14.68 -34.67
CA ASN A 1 -21.33 -15.59 -33.91
C ASN A 1 -19.89 -15.16 -34.13
N PHE A 2 -19.36 -14.32 -33.25
CA PHE A 2 -17.93 -14.05 -33.17
C PHE A 2 -17.37 -14.98 -32.08
N THR A 3 -16.72 -16.04 -32.53
CA THR A 3 -15.87 -16.91 -31.73
C THR A 3 -14.44 -16.66 -32.21
N ASP A 4 -13.86 -15.56 -31.76
CA ASP A 4 -12.42 -15.36 -31.82
C ASP A 4 -11.99 -14.60 -30.60
N ASN A 5 -11.15 -15.26 -29.81
CA ASN A 5 -10.38 -14.69 -28.71
C ASN A 5 -9.33 -13.73 -29.30
N THR A 6 -9.75 -12.57 -29.78
CA THR A 6 -8.85 -11.51 -30.19
C THR A 6 -8.59 -10.62 -29.00
N THR A 7 -7.44 -10.80 -28.38
CA THR A 7 -6.88 -9.86 -27.43
C THR A 7 -6.65 -8.54 -28.17
N PHE A 8 -7.44 -7.51 -27.87
CA PHE A 8 -7.19 -6.17 -28.35
C PHE A 8 -6.13 -5.53 -27.48
N THR A 9 -4.89 -5.52 -27.94
CA THR A 9 -3.85 -4.69 -27.33
C THR A 9 -4.01 -3.27 -27.87
N ALA A 10 -4.55 -2.35 -27.10
CA ALA A 10 -4.58 -0.95 -27.44
C ALA A 10 -3.17 -0.36 -27.19
N ASN A 11 -2.38 -0.19 -28.24
CA ASN A 11 -1.11 0.52 -28.16
C ASN A 11 -1.39 2.02 -28.20
N PHE A 12 -1.30 2.69 -27.04
CA PHE A 12 -1.36 4.15 -26.92
C PHE A 12 0.01 4.77 -27.18
N THR A 13 0.54 4.66 -28.39
CA THR A 13 1.78 5.34 -28.78
C THR A 13 1.45 6.69 -29.42
N GLY A 14 1.90 7.77 -28.80
CA GLY A 14 1.82 9.11 -29.36
C GLY A 14 0.58 9.91 -28.96
N VAL A 15 0.23 9.91 -27.68
CA VAL A 15 -0.78 10.83 -27.11
C VAL A 15 -0.20 12.24 -27.20
N ALA A 16 -0.93 13.16 -27.84
CA ALA A 16 -0.58 14.58 -27.76
C ALA A 16 -0.65 14.99 -26.29
N ASP A 17 0.40 15.67 -25.80
CA ASP A 17 0.45 16.15 -24.43
C ASP A 17 -0.59 17.27 -24.25
N PHE A 18 -1.79 16.90 -23.82
CA PHE A 18 -2.88 17.83 -23.52
C PHE A 18 -2.80 18.36 -22.08
N GLY A 19 -1.74 17.99 -21.35
CA GLY A 19 -1.50 18.48 -19.99
C GLY A 19 -2.51 18.00 -18.95
N ILE A 20 -3.21 16.89 -19.18
CA ILE A 20 -4.13 16.30 -18.18
C ILE A 20 -3.71 14.87 -17.91
N VAL A 21 -3.57 14.52 -16.63
CA VAL A 21 -3.23 13.18 -16.17
C VAL A 21 -4.37 12.63 -15.33
N ILE A 22 -4.67 11.33 -15.43
CA ILE A 22 -5.47 10.63 -14.43
C ILE A 22 -4.51 10.29 -13.30
N SER A 23 -4.70 10.91 -12.13
CA SER A 23 -3.79 10.81 -10.99
C SER A 23 -4.20 9.74 -9.99
N GLU A 24 -5.51 9.47 -9.87
CA GLU A 24 -6.03 8.50 -8.91
C GLU A 24 -7.30 7.84 -9.45
N VAL A 25 -7.52 6.58 -9.05
CA VAL A 25 -8.71 5.81 -9.42
C VAL A 25 -9.19 4.98 -8.24
N ASN A 26 -10.48 5.12 -7.93
CA ASN A 26 -11.22 4.21 -7.06
C ASN A 26 -12.29 3.51 -7.90
N TYR A 27 -12.08 2.22 -8.19
CA TYR A 27 -13.00 1.44 -9.02
C TYR A 27 -13.78 0.39 -8.22
N ASN A 28 -13.36 0.13 -6.96
CA ASN A 28 -14.04 -0.77 -6.05
C ASN A 28 -13.83 -0.31 -4.61
N SER A 29 -14.77 0.46 -4.08
CA SER A 29 -14.72 0.91 -2.69
C SER A 29 -14.88 -0.26 -1.71
N ASN A 30 -14.20 -0.20 -0.56
CA ASN A 30 -14.49 -1.11 0.54
C ASN A 30 -15.92 -0.94 1.04
N THR A 31 -16.58 -2.04 1.38
CA THR A 31 -17.98 -2.03 1.82
C THR A 31 -18.22 -1.25 3.11
N SER A 32 -17.19 -1.11 3.96
CA SER A 32 -17.28 -0.33 5.20
C SER A 32 -17.27 1.18 4.94
N VAL A 33 -16.65 1.63 3.83
CA VAL A 33 -16.55 3.04 3.44
C VAL A 33 -16.75 3.17 1.93
N ASN A 34 -18.00 3.10 1.48
CA ASN A 34 -18.33 3.10 0.07
C ASN A 34 -18.54 4.52 -0.46
N SER A 35 -17.59 5.03 -1.23
CA SER A 35 -17.65 6.33 -1.92
C SER A 35 -18.22 6.26 -3.33
N GLY A 36 -18.56 5.06 -3.83
CA GLY A 36 -18.78 4.82 -5.26
C GLY A 36 -17.48 4.92 -6.06
N ASP A 37 -17.60 4.70 -7.36
CA ASP A 37 -16.43 4.79 -8.26
C ASP A 37 -16.09 6.25 -8.57
N TRP A 38 -14.83 6.54 -8.70
CA TRP A 38 -14.39 7.86 -9.12
C TRP A 38 -12.97 7.83 -9.70
N ILE A 39 -12.68 8.83 -10.49
CA ILE A 39 -11.33 9.12 -10.97
C ILE A 39 -10.95 10.54 -10.62
N GLU A 40 -9.66 10.77 -10.48
CA GLU A 40 -9.12 12.11 -10.32
C GLU A 40 -8.31 12.52 -11.54
N LEU A 41 -8.50 13.78 -11.95
CA LEU A 41 -7.75 14.43 -13.01
C LEU A 41 -6.82 15.46 -12.39
N TYR A 42 -5.55 15.42 -12.77
CA TYR A 42 -4.53 16.38 -12.38
C TYR A 42 -4.07 17.22 -13.57
N ASN A 43 -3.88 18.52 -13.33
CA ASN A 43 -3.33 19.46 -14.30
C ASN A 43 -1.88 19.84 -13.96
N PRO A 44 -0.87 19.20 -14.54
CA PRO A 44 0.54 19.54 -14.28
C PRO A 44 0.99 20.87 -14.91
N THR A 45 0.13 21.56 -15.65
CA THR A 45 0.50 22.79 -16.36
C THR A 45 0.36 24.03 -15.48
N ALA A 46 0.94 25.14 -15.94
CA ALA A 46 0.86 26.43 -15.24
C ALA A 46 -0.38 27.27 -15.60
N VAL A 47 -1.35 26.68 -16.33
CA VAL A 47 -2.57 27.38 -16.77
C VAL A 47 -3.81 26.54 -16.48
N ASP A 48 -4.90 27.19 -16.17
CA ASP A 48 -6.20 26.53 -15.98
C ASP A 48 -6.68 25.86 -17.27
N ILE A 49 -7.27 24.67 -17.16
CA ILE A 49 -7.85 23.95 -18.28
C ILE A 49 -9.36 23.90 -18.11
N VAL A 50 -10.09 24.38 -19.11
CA VAL A 50 -11.56 24.29 -19.13
C VAL A 50 -11.98 22.95 -19.70
N LEU A 51 -12.67 22.15 -18.90
CA LEU A 51 -13.07 20.78 -19.23
C LEU A 51 -14.48 20.67 -19.84
N THR A 52 -15.11 21.77 -20.18
CA THR A 52 -16.44 21.75 -20.83
C THR A 52 -16.50 20.73 -21.97
N SER A 53 -17.45 19.81 -21.87
CA SER A 53 -17.70 18.77 -22.87
C SER A 53 -16.59 17.74 -23.09
N HIS A 54 -15.57 17.70 -22.23
CA HIS A 54 -14.65 16.56 -22.19
C HIS A 54 -15.43 15.30 -21.78
N GLN A 55 -14.97 14.15 -22.22
CA GLN A 55 -15.70 12.89 -22.07
C GLN A 55 -14.82 11.87 -21.35
N ILE A 56 -15.39 11.25 -20.32
CA ILE A 56 -14.81 10.09 -19.61
C ILE A 56 -15.61 8.86 -20.03
N GLY A 57 -14.95 7.79 -20.35
CA GLY A 57 -15.58 6.53 -20.76
C GLY A 57 -14.78 5.32 -20.26
N ASN A 58 -15.43 4.16 -20.34
CA ASN A 58 -14.87 2.86 -20.02
C ASN A 58 -14.81 1.96 -21.28
N LYS A 59 -14.54 0.65 -21.10
CA LYS A 59 -14.48 -0.36 -22.20
C LYS A 59 -15.76 -0.47 -23.01
N GLU A 60 -16.88 -0.09 -22.43
CA GLU A 60 -18.16 -0.05 -23.13
C GLU A 60 -18.30 1.28 -23.88
N PHE A 61 -17.64 1.43 -25.00
CA PHE A 61 -17.51 2.65 -25.82
C PHE A 61 -18.79 3.47 -26.05
N TYR A 62 -19.97 2.98 -25.65
CA TYR A 62 -21.25 3.63 -25.82
C TYR A 62 -21.72 4.44 -24.63
N THR A 63 -21.07 4.30 -23.45
CA THR A 63 -21.37 5.05 -22.24
C THR A 63 -20.23 6.01 -21.94
N ASN A 64 -20.48 7.30 -22.12
CA ASN A 64 -19.54 8.35 -21.78
C ASN A 64 -20.23 9.34 -20.85
N TYR A 65 -19.53 9.69 -19.76
CA TYR A 65 -19.88 10.87 -18.98
C TYR A 65 -19.31 12.12 -19.66
N LYS A 66 -20.15 13.11 -19.90
CA LYS A 66 -19.74 14.38 -20.47
C LYS A 66 -19.68 15.43 -19.38
N ILE A 67 -18.48 15.97 -19.16
CA ILE A 67 -18.26 17.02 -18.18
C ILE A 67 -19.07 18.26 -18.56
N GLY A 68 -19.73 18.86 -17.57
CA GLY A 68 -20.63 20.01 -17.72
C GLY A 68 -19.91 21.28 -18.14
N ASP A 69 -20.71 22.34 -18.35
CA ASP A 69 -20.18 23.63 -18.78
C ASP A 69 -19.43 24.35 -17.65
N ASN A 70 -18.38 25.08 -18.02
CA ASN A 70 -17.56 25.93 -17.13
C ASN A 70 -16.84 25.17 -15.99
N VAL A 71 -16.69 23.86 -16.09
CA VAL A 71 -15.84 23.09 -15.17
C VAL A 71 -14.38 23.40 -15.47
N VAL A 72 -13.64 23.79 -14.46
CA VAL A 72 -12.24 24.18 -14.57
C VAL A 72 -11.36 23.21 -13.76
N LEU A 73 -10.30 22.71 -14.39
CA LEU A 73 -9.21 22.02 -13.73
C LEU A 73 -8.09 23.04 -13.52
N PRO A 74 -7.87 23.53 -12.28
CA PRO A 74 -6.93 24.62 -12.03
C PRO A 74 -5.48 24.24 -12.37
N ALA A 75 -4.65 25.23 -12.65
CA ALA A 75 -3.22 25.04 -12.81
C ALA A 75 -2.61 24.39 -11.56
N GLY A 76 -1.90 23.26 -11.72
CA GLY A 76 -1.37 22.47 -10.61
C GLY A 76 -2.43 21.86 -9.67
N GLY A 77 -3.71 21.87 -10.07
CA GLY A 77 -4.82 21.42 -9.25
C GLY A 77 -5.45 20.10 -9.71
N TYR A 78 -6.41 19.64 -8.93
CA TYR A 78 -7.10 18.36 -9.07
C TYR A 78 -8.59 18.57 -9.29
N LEU A 79 -9.23 17.61 -9.95
CA LEU A 79 -10.68 17.51 -10.12
C LEU A 79 -11.10 16.05 -10.03
N VAL A 80 -12.00 15.75 -9.11
CA VAL A 80 -12.59 14.42 -9.03
C VAL A 80 -13.83 14.33 -9.93
N VAL A 81 -13.99 13.18 -10.60
CA VAL A 81 -15.20 12.85 -11.35
C VAL A 81 -15.78 11.57 -10.77
N ALA A 82 -16.91 11.69 -10.08
CA ALA A 82 -17.53 10.63 -9.30
C ALA A 82 -18.73 10.00 -10.03
N GLU A 83 -18.91 8.69 -9.84
CA GLU A 83 -20.12 7.97 -10.27
C GLU A 83 -21.36 8.54 -9.57
N ASN A 84 -21.24 8.76 -8.26
CA ASN A 84 -22.33 9.25 -7.42
C ASN A 84 -21.84 10.36 -6.49
N LEU A 85 -22.18 11.60 -6.80
CA LEU A 85 -21.76 12.78 -6.04
C LEU A 85 -22.21 12.76 -4.58
N ALA A 86 -23.41 12.27 -4.29
CA ALA A 86 -23.92 12.23 -2.93
C ALA A 86 -23.16 11.22 -2.08
N GLN A 87 -22.83 10.07 -2.64
CA GLN A 87 -22.06 9.01 -2.00
C GLN A 87 -20.62 9.44 -1.78
N PHE A 88 -19.98 9.98 -2.81
CA PHE A 88 -18.63 10.54 -2.72
C PHE A 88 -18.54 11.63 -1.63
N SER A 89 -19.44 12.62 -1.66
CA SER A 89 -19.42 13.73 -0.71
C SER A 89 -19.72 13.30 0.73
N ALA A 90 -20.38 12.18 0.94
CA ALA A 90 -20.60 11.62 2.27
C ALA A 90 -19.31 11.09 2.88
N VAL A 91 -18.43 10.53 2.06
CA VAL A 91 -17.10 10.02 2.49
C VAL A 91 -16.06 11.15 2.53
N TYR A 92 -16.07 12.04 1.53
CA TYR A 92 -15.08 13.12 1.38
C TYR A 92 -15.73 14.51 1.42
N PRO A 93 -16.30 14.93 2.56
CA PRO A 93 -17.02 16.21 2.65
C PRO A 93 -16.10 17.44 2.47
N GLY A 94 -14.79 17.26 2.56
CA GLY A 94 -13.79 18.32 2.36
C GLY A 94 -13.41 18.55 0.90
N VAL A 95 -13.69 17.61 0.01
CA VAL A 95 -13.36 17.73 -1.42
C VAL A 95 -14.41 18.54 -2.14
N THR A 96 -14.04 19.74 -2.57
CA THR A 96 -14.99 20.70 -3.18
C THR A 96 -14.88 20.77 -4.70
N ASN A 97 -13.71 20.43 -5.29
CA ASN A 97 -13.55 20.38 -6.73
C ASN A 97 -13.91 18.98 -7.24
N VAL A 98 -15.20 18.69 -7.27
CA VAL A 98 -15.77 17.43 -7.72
C VAL A 98 -16.96 17.68 -8.65
N VAL A 99 -17.05 16.86 -9.69
CA VAL A 99 -18.21 16.76 -10.59
C VAL A 99 -18.62 15.30 -10.71
N GLY A 100 -19.81 15.01 -11.23
CA GLY A 100 -20.15 13.60 -11.33
C GLY A 100 -21.58 13.34 -11.72
N ASP A 101 -22.10 12.27 -11.10
CA ASP A 101 -23.27 11.51 -11.50
C ASP A 101 -23.02 10.87 -12.87
N MET A 102 -21.86 10.13 -12.97
CA MET A 102 -21.59 9.30 -14.14
C MET A 102 -22.69 8.26 -14.29
N VAL A 103 -23.07 7.98 -15.53
CA VAL A 103 -24.14 7.02 -15.86
C VAL A 103 -23.64 5.57 -15.91
N PHE A 104 -22.39 5.34 -15.54
CA PHE A 104 -21.72 4.04 -15.52
C PHE A 104 -20.75 3.99 -14.33
N ASN A 105 -20.40 2.79 -13.94
CA ASN A 105 -19.32 2.46 -13.01
C ASN A 105 -18.17 1.79 -13.76
N PHE A 106 -17.05 1.64 -13.11
CA PHE A 106 -15.94 0.83 -13.59
C PHE A 106 -16.11 -0.62 -13.15
N SER A 107 -15.53 -1.56 -13.90
CA SER A 107 -15.61 -2.99 -13.55
C SER A 107 -14.61 -3.34 -12.47
N ASN A 108 -15.05 -4.07 -11.44
CA ASN A 108 -14.17 -4.59 -10.41
C ASN A 108 -13.19 -5.65 -10.95
N ASP A 109 -13.54 -6.36 -12.04
CA ASP A 109 -12.68 -7.37 -12.69
C ASP A 109 -11.77 -6.78 -13.78
N GLY A 110 -11.47 -5.47 -13.69
CA GLY A 110 -10.68 -4.75 -14.68
C GLY A 110 -11.51 -4.07 -15.77
N ASP A 111 -11.05 -2.90 -16.18
CA ASP A 111 -11.71 -2.05 -17.19
C ASP A 111 -10.68 -1.18 -17.94
N SER A 112 -11.17 -0.32 -18.81
CA SER A 112 -10.40 0.77 -19.40
C SER A 112 -10.95 2.11 -18.93
N ILE A 113 -10.06 3.06 -18.70
CA ILE A 113 -10.43 4.44 -18.39
C ILE A 113 -9.88 5.32 -19.51
N VAL A 114 -10.73 6.13 -20.13
CA VAL A 114 -10.34 7.01 -21.22
C VAL A 114 -10.89 8.42 -21.00
N LEU A 115 -10.02 9.42 -21.19
CA LEU A 115 -10.39 10.83 -21.24
C LEU A 115 -10.24 11.33 -22.69
N ARG A 116 -11.28 11.97 -23.21
CA ARG A 116 -11.33 12.54 -24.56
C ARG A 116 -11.66 14.03 -24.52
N ASN A 117 -11.16 14.75 -25.48
CA ASN A 117 -11.54 16.15 -25.67
C ASN A 117 -12.96 16.29 -26.28
N PRO A 118 -13.53 17.51 -26.36
CA PRO A 118 -14.88 17.73 -26.87
C PRO A 118 -15.15 17.24 -28.30
N VAL A 119 -14.08 17.05 -29.10
CA VAL A 119 -14.20 16.53 -30.48
C VAL A 119 -13.93 15.02 -30.57
N GLY A 120 -13.80 14.35 -29.42
CA GLY A 120 -13.65 12.89 -29.33
C GLY A 120 -12.23 12.37 -29.48
N GLN A 121 -11.21 13.24 -29.54
CA GLN A 121 -9.81 12.79 -29.58
C GLN A 121 -9.36 12.35 -28.19
N LEU A 122 -8.59 11.25 -28.15
CA LEU A 122 -8.01 10.74 -26.91
C LEU A 122 -7.00 11.72 -26.33
N ILE A 123 -7.16 12.05 -25.06
CA ILE A 123 -6.20 12.82 -24.25
C ILE A 123 -5.29 11.85 -23.51
N THR A 124 -5.87 10.98 -22.70
CA THR A 124 -5.18 9.94 -21.92
C THR A 124 -6.11 8.76 -21.67
N GLY A 125 -5.56 7.62 -21.31
CA GLY A 125 -6.34 6.44 -20.96
C GLY A 125 -5.44 5.23 -20.81
N PHE A 126 -5.94 4.23 -20.10
CA PHE A 126 -5.26 2.97 -19.85
C PHE A 126 -6.28 1.86 -19.59
N VAL A 127 -5.78 0.63 -19.53
CA VAL A 127 -6.53 -0.56 -19.12
C VAL A 127 -5.91 -1.04 -17.82
N TYR A 128 -6.73 -1.36 -16.83
CA TYR A 128 -6.28 -1.94 -15.57
C TYR A 128 -6.91 -3.32 -15.35
N GLU A 129 -6.29 -4.09 -14.47
CA GLU A 129 -6.75 -5.37 -13.95
C GLU A 129 -6.92 -5.25 -12.42
N ASP A 130 -7.67 -6.16 -11.83
CA ASP A 130 -8.00 -6.21 -10.39
C ASP A 130 -6.89 -6.81 -9.51
N LYS A 131 -5.86 -7.38 -10.11
CA LYS A 131 -4.80 -8.16 -9.46
C LYS A 131 -3.41 -7.82 -9.96
N PHE A 132 -2.40 -8.31 -9.26
CA PHE A 132 -1.01 -8.15 -9.66
C PHE A 132 -0.77 -8.44 -11.16
N PRO A 133 0.02 -7.61 -11.87
CA PRO A 133 0.87 -6.53 -11.37
C PRO A 133 0.19 -5.16 -11.15
N TRP A 134 -1.13 -5.11 -11.19
CA TRP A 134 -1.91 -3.94 -10.75
C TRP A 134 -2.10 -3.95 -9.23
N PRO A 135 -2.39 -2.80 -8.59
CA PRO A 135 -2.55 -2.70 -7.15
C PRO A 135 -3.77 -3.49 -6.62
N ALA A 136 -3.57 -4.73 -6.15
CA ALA A 136 -4.65 -5.62 -5.74
C ALA A 136 -5.47 -5.08 -4.55
N THR A 137 -4.86 -4.34 -3.61
CA THR A 137 -5.60 -3.75 -2.48
C THR A 137 -6.53 -2.60 -2.87
N ALA A 138 -6.50 -2.13 -4.13
CA ALA A 138 -7.51 -1.21 -4.67
C ALA A 138 -8.82 -1.93 -5.05
N ASP A 139 -8.83 -3.26 -5.11
CA ASP A 139 -10.02 -4.06 -5.37
C ASP A 139 -10.80 -4.36 -4.08
N GLY A 140 -11.47 -3.36 -3.54
CA GLY A 140 -12.36 -3.52 -2.38
C GLY A 140 -11.68 -3.60 -1.01
N PHE A 141 -10.35 -3.49 -0.92
CA PHE A 141 -9.59 -3.50 0.33
C PHE A 141 -9.24 -2.10 0.85
N GLY A 142 -10.03 -1.10 0.44
CA GLY A 142 -10.05 0.24 1.00
C GLY A 142 -9.01 1.20 0.46
N ARG A 143 -8.18 0.78 -0.48
CA ARG A 143 -7.18 1.64 -1.12
C ARG A 143 -7.62 2.04 -2.52
N THR A 144 -6.95 3.03 -3.08
CA THR A 144 -7.12 3.49 -4.45
C THR A 144 -5.88 3.18 -5.28
N MET A 145 -5.98 3.25 -6.59
CA MET A 145 -4.81 3.27 -7.45
C MET A 145 -4.28 4.69 -7.59
N GLU A 146 -3.03 4.92 -7.23
CA GLU A 146 -2.31 6.19 -7.36
C GLU A 146 -1.29 6.12 -8.49
N PHE A 147 -1.17 7.21 -9.24
CA PHE A 147 -0.24 7.30 -10.36
C PHE A 147 1.14 7.77 -9.93
N ASP A 148 2.17 7.01 -10.30
CA ASP A 148 3.57 7.37 -10.05
C ASP A 148 4.10 8.29 -11.18
N PHE A 149 4.10 9.59 -10.93
CA PHE A 149 4.61 10.59 -11.86
C PHE A 149 6.10 10.44 -12.18
N THR A 150 6.86 9.68 -11.41
CA THR A 150 8.29 9.45 -11.67
C THR A 150 8.51 8.47 -12.82
N ILE A 151 7.59 7.52 -13.04
CA ILE A 151 7.61 6.55 -14.14
C ILE A 151 6.89 7.13 -15.36
N ASN A 152 5.72 7.74 -15.14
CA ASN A 152 4.94 8.50 -16.13
C ASN A 152 4.55 7.72 -17.40
N GLU A 153 4.17 6.46 -17.24
CA GLU A 153 3.67 5.59 -18.32
C GLU A 153 2.27 5.04 -17.97
N PRO A 154 1.17 5.80 -18.17
CA PRO A 154 -0.17 5.43 -17.67
C PRO A 154 -0.66 4.04 -18.08
N ALA A 155 -0.22 3.54 -19.23
CA ALA A 155 -0.60 2.22 -19.73
C ALA A 155 0.19 1.06 -19.08
N SER A 156 1.17 1.35 -18.23
CA SER A 156 1.97 0.35 -17.53
C SER A 156 1.50 0.20 -16.09
N SER A 157 1.26 -1.02 -15.63
CA SER A 157 0.96 -1.32 -14.23
C SER A 157 2.06 -0.83 -13.26
N THR A 158 3.31 -0.74 -13.72
CA THR A 158 4.43 -0.23 -12.91
C THR A 158 4.32 1.25 -12.56
N SER A 159 3.47 2.00 -13.25
CA SER A 159 3.17 3.41 -12.95
C SER A 159 2.04 3.58 -11.93
N TRP A 160 1.47 2.50 -11.44
CA TRP A 160 0.38 2.53 -10.49
C TRP A 160 0.75 1.78 -9.22
N PHE A 161 0.34 2.31 -8.09
CA PHE A 161 0.50 1.67 -6.78
C PHE A 161 -0.75 1.88 -5.94
N ALA A 162 -0.98 1.04 -4.94
CA ALA A 162 -2.06 1.25 -4.01
C ALA A 162 -1.72 2.42 -3.07
N GLY A 163 -2.59 3.41 -3.03
CA GLY A 163 -2.48 4.59 -2.18
C GLY A 163 -2.76 4.32 -0.70
N CYS A 164 -3.12 5.36 0.02
CA CYS A 164 -3.58 5.25 1.40
C CYS A 164 -4.97 4.61 1.47
N VAL A 165 -5.36 4.14 2.65
CA VAL A 165 -6.77 3.81 2.90
C VAL A 165 -7.60 5.07 2.64
N LEU A 166 -8.64 4.93 1.83
CA LEU A 166 -9.50 6.00 1.30
C LEU A 166 -8.84 6.93 0.25
N GLY A 167 -7.58 6.71 -0.12
CA GLY A 167 -6.91 7.54 -1.13
C GLY A 167 -6.59 8.97 -0.70
N SER A 168 -6.36 9.83 -1.69
CA SER A 168 -6.03 11.24 -1.50
C SER A 168 -6.82 12.20 -2.43
N PRO A 169 -8.16 12.02 -2.61
CA PRO A 169 -8.91 12.76 -3.61
C PRO A 169 -8.90 14.28 -3.34
N GLY A 170 -8.55 15.04 -4.36
CA GLY A 170 -8.47 16.51 -4.32
C GLY A 170 -7.09 17.05 -3.99
N GLU A 171 -6.10 16.19 -3.72
CA GLU A 171 -4.74 16.60 -3.34
C GLU A 171 -3.68 15.61 -3.85
N ALA A 172 -2.42 16.01 -3.78
CA ALA A 172 -1.31 15.13 -4.15
C ALA A 172 -1.16 13.99 -3.15
N TYR A 173 -0.89 12.78 -3.66
CA TYR A 173 -0.50 11.67 -2.80
C TYR A 173 0.67 12.03 -1.89
N THR A 174 0.53 11.66 -0.62
CA THR A 174 1.62 11.66 0.37
C THR A 174 1.69 10.28 1.02
N ASN A 175 2.88 9.87 1.47
CA ASN A 175 3.03 8.57 2.13
C ASN A 175 2.08 8.43 3.32
N CYS A 176 1.46 7.27 3.44
CA CYS A 176 0.56 6.93 4.54
C CYS A 176 1.35 6.75 5.84
N PHE A 177 0.83 7.31 6.93
CA PHE A 177 1.39 7.12 8.28
C PHE A 177 0.49 6.22 9.10
N GLU A 178 0.44 4.94 8.73
CA GLU A 178 -0.32 3.93 9.47
C GLU A 178 0.44 3.55 10.76
N ASN A 179 -0.28 3.28 11.85
CA ASN A 179 0.30 2.81 13.11
C ASN A 179 -0.77 2.08 13.94
N PRO A 180 -0.52 0.83 14.37
CA PRO A 180 0.64 0.00 14.03
C PRO A 180 0.68 -0.35 12.53
N ILE A 181 1.86 -0.70 12.02
CA ILE A 181 2.05 -1.16 10.64
C ILE A 181 2.30 -2.66 10.61
N ILE A 182 1.99 -3.32 9.48
CA ILE A 182 2.46 -4.68 9.19
C ILE A 182 3.92 -4.54 8.74
N ASP A 183 4.86 -5.07 9.52
CA ASP A 183 6.30 -4.90 9.24
C ASP A 183 7.02 -6.19 8.84
N GLU A 184 6.48 -7.36 9.19
CA GLU A 184 7.01 -8.66 8.75
C GLU A 184 5.87 -9.62 8.40
N ILE A 185 6.05 -10.41 7.31
CA ILE A 185 5.08 -11.41 6.85
C ILE A 185 5.81 -12.68 6.47
N ASN A 186 5.43 -13.81 7.10
CA ASN A 186 5.85 -15.15 6.73
C ASN A 186 4.65 -15.94 6.24
N TYR A 187 4.53 -16.10 4.95
CA TYR A 187 3.39 -16.74 4.29
C TYR A 187 3.70 -18.13 3.76
N HIS A 188 4.98 -18.51 3.65
CA HIS A 188 5.41 -19.82 3.21
C HIS A 188 6.75 -20.18 3.89
N ALA A 189 6.67 -20.71 5.10
CA ALA A 189 7.85 -21.13 5.86
C ALA A 189 8.55 -22.32 5.18
N ALA A 190 9.90 -22.35 5.24
CA ALA A 190 10.63 -23.51 4.74
C ALA A 190 10.35 -24.78 5.53
N ASP A 191 10.22 -25.93 4.87
CA ASP A 191 9.97 -27.24 5.50
C ASP A 191 10.89 -27.58 6.68
N VAL A 192 12.15 -27.16 6.59
CA VAL A 192 13.19 -27.47 7.61
C VAL A 192 13.09 -26.57 8.85
N ALA A 193 12.33 -25.48 8.78
CA ALA A 193 12.13 -24.49 9.83
C ALA A 193 10.70 -23.97 9.81
N ASN A 194 9.72 -24.90 9.69
CA ASN A 194 8.33 -24.56 9.54
C ASN A 194 7.76 -23.97 10.83
N SER A 195 7.42 -22.68 10.79
CA SER A 195 6.78 -21.91 11.85
C SER A 195 5.27 -21.78 11.66
N GLY A 196 4.72 -22.31 10.55
CA GLY A 196 3.42 -21.89 10.07
C GLY A 196 3.43 -20.46 9.57
N ASP A 197 2.28 -19.98 9.10
CA ASP A 197 2.13 -18.61 8.64
C ASP A 197 1.96 -17.65 9.81
N TRP A 198 2.51 -16.46 9.66
CA TRP A 198 2.37 -15.40 10.63
C TRP A 198 2.70 -14.04 10.02
N PHE A 199 2.19 -13.01 10.63
CA PHE A 199 2.60 -11.64 10.35
C PHE A 199 2.78 -10.86 11.65
N GLU A 200 3.49 -9.76 11.56
CA GLU A 200 3.81 -8.93 12.72
C GLU A 200 3.30 -7.51 12.55
N LEU A 201 2.78 -6.96 13.63
CA LEU A 201 2.43 -5.56 13.77
C LEU A 201 3.50 -4.87 14.60
N PHE A 202 4.00 -3.75 14.10
CA PHE A 202 4.97 -2.88 14.76
C PHE A 202 4.34 -1.54 15.12
N ASN A 203 4.38 -1.18 16.42
CA ASN A 203 3.91 0.10 16.90
C ASN A 203 5.09 1.06 17.10
N TRP A 204 5.24 2.00 16.18
CA TRP A 204 6.31 3.00 16.23
C TRP A 204 5.96 4.25 17.08
N SER A 205 4.72 4.35 17.61
CA SER A 205 4.31 5.44 18.51
C SER A 205 4.79 5.22 19.95
N GLU A 206 4.65 6.24 20.79
CA GLU A 206 5.00 6.17 22.22
C GLU A 206 3.91 5.50 23.08
N THR A 207 2.71 5.34 22.53
CA THR A 207 1.54 4.85 23.27
C THR A 207 1.14 3.45 22.81
N ASP A 208 0.68 2.64 23.75
CA ASP A 208 0.09 1.35 23.45
C ASP A 208 -1.11 1.52 22.52
N PHE A 209 -1.27 0.60 21.57
CA PHE A 209 -2.39 0.57 20.64
C PHE A 209 -3.26 -0.66 20.90
N ASP A 210 -4.52 -0.43 21.23
CA ASP A 210 -5.50 -1.48 21.51
C ASP A 210 -6.12 -1.96 20.18
N ILE A 211 -5.94 -3.26 19.88
CA ILE A 211 -6.55 -3.91 18.72
C ILE A 211 -7.61 -4.94 19.11
N SER A 212 -8.10 -4.89 20.36
CA SER A 212 -9.17 -5.75 20.81
C SER A 212 -10.40 -5.66 19.92
N GLY A 213 -10.94 -6.80 19.49
CA GLY A 213 -12.12 -6.84 18.62
C GLY A 213 -11.85 -6.48 17.15
N PHE A 214 -10.63 -6.16 16.77
CA PHE A 214 -10.27 -5.99 15.35
C PHE A 214 -10.45 -7.30 14.60
N THR A 215 -10.75 -7.21 13.31
CA THR A 215 -10.90 -8.37 12.43
C THR A 215 -9.75 -8.39 11.43
N ILE A 216 -9.00 -9.50 11.42
CA ILE A 216 -7.99 -9.81 10.42
C ILE A 216 -8.65 -10.65 9.34
N GLN A 217 -8.47 -10.30 8.07
CA GLN A 217 -9.08 -11.00 6.94
C GLN A 217 -8.05 -11.22 5.83
N ASP A 218 -8.10 -12.41 5.17
CA ASP A 218 -7.36 -12.69 3.95
C ASP A 218 -8.14 -12.26 2.68
N GLU A 219 -7.53 -12.41 1.50
CA GLU A 219 -8.18 -12.12 0.21
C GLU A 219 -9.42 -12.99 -0.02
N SER A 220 -9.41 -14.23 0.46
CA SER A 220 -10.52 -15.19 0.31
C SER A 220 -11.72 -14.90 1.21
N GLY A 221 -11.60 -13.93 2.14
CA GLY A 221 -12.63 -13.57 3.09
C GLY A 221 -12.65 -14.44 4.37
N ASN A 222 -11.63 -15.28 4.60
CA ASN A 222 -11.46 -15.93 5.91
C ASN A 222 -11.09 -14.87 6.94
N SER A 223 -11.60 -14.99 8.16
CA SER A 223 -11.42 -13.92 9.14
C SER A 223 -11.15 -14.46 10.56
N PHE A 224 -10.41 -13.68 11.34
CA PHE A 224 -10.08 -13.91 12.74
C PHE A 224 -10.38 -12.64 13.54
N ILE A 225 -11.14 -12.77 14.63
CA ILE A 225 -11.42 -11.66 15.54
C ILE A 225 -10.38 -11.68 16.66
N VAL A 226 -9.66 -10.58 16.81
CA VAL A 226 -8.63 -10.39 17.82
C VAL A 226 -9.26 -10.40 19.23
N PRO A 227 -8.76 -11.22 20.16
CA PRO A 227 -9.30 -11.30 21.51
C PRO A 227 -9.20 -9.98 22.30
N GLU A 228 -10.10 -9.81 23.25
CA GLU A 228 -10.09 -8.70 24.20
C GLU A 228 -8.77 -8.62 25.01
N GLY A 229 -8.27 -7.41 25.22
CA GLY A 229 -7.04 -7.13 25.94
C GLY A 229 -5.77 -7.29 25.11
N THR A 230 -5.90 -7.39 23.78
CA THR A 230 -4.75 -7.51 22.88
C THR A 230 -4.19 -6.13 22.55
N MET A 231 -2.93 -5.89 22.95
CA MET A 231 -2.25 -4.62 22.78
C MET A 231 -1.01 -4.75 21.91
N VAL A 232 -0.80 -3.79 21.00
CA VAL A 232 0.51 -3.57 20.39
C VAL A 232 1.19 -2.49 21.22
N THR A 233 2.16 -2.89 22.05
CA THR A 233 2.79 -1.98 23.01
C THR A 233 3.51 -0.83 22.32
N GLY A 234 3.45 0.34 22.88
CA GLY A 234 4.16 1.53 22.40
C GLY A 234 5.68 1.38 22.51
N ASP A 235 6.36 2.45 22.15
CA ASP A 235 7.82 2.51 22.23
C ASP A 235 8.57 1.49 21.35
N GLY A 236 8.00 1.13 20.20
CA GLY A 236 8.56 0.16 19.26
C GLY A 236 8.28 -1.27 19.67
N GLY A 237 7.09 -1.51 20.21
CA GLY A 237 6.62 -2.84 20.52
C GLY A 237 6.09 -3.57 19.31
N TYR A 238 6.07 -4.89 19.41
CA TYR A 238 5.66 -5.83 18.37
C TYR A 238 4.53 -6.70 18.87
N LEU A 239 3.66 -7.15 17.97
CA LEU A 239 2.67 -8.18 18.21
C LEU A 239 2.62 -9.13 17.01
N VAL A 240 2.84 -10.41 17.27
CA VAL A 240 2.78 -11.43 16.21
C VAL A 240 1.41 -12.09 16.18
N LEU A 241 0.83 -12.19 14.98
CA LEU A 241 -0.37 -12.97 14.73
C LEU A 241 0.00 -14.24 13.96
N TYR A 242 -0.25 -15.41 14.54
CA TYR A 242 0.24 -16.71 14.03
C TYR A 242 -0.91 -17.67 13.71
N GLN A 243 -0.68 -18.57 12.74
CA GLN A 243 -1.63 -19.61 12.32
C GLN A 243 -1.57 -20.84 13.21
N ASP A 244 -0.37 -21.35 13.53
CA ASP A 244 -0.18 -22.60 14.27
C ASP A 244 0.70 -22.38 15.53
N GLU A 245 0.09 -22.54 16.70
CA GLU A 245 0.77 -22.36 17.99
C GLU A 245 1.95 -23.31 18.18
N ALA A 246 1.80 -24.58 17.79
CA ALA A 246 2.84 -25.58 18.04
C ALA A 246 4.05 -25.36 17.14
N LEU A 247 3.81 -25.05 15.87
CA LEU A 247 4.87 -24.73 14.90
C LEU A 247 5.55 -23.41 15.28
N PHE A 248 4.80 -22.35 15.50
CA PHE A 248 5.34 -21.05 15.85
C PHE A 248 6.17 -21.07 17.13
N SER A 249 5.63 -21.60 18.23
CA SER A 249 6.32 -21.64 19.51
C SER A 249 7.52 -22.60 19.53
N SER A 250 7.56 -23.59 18.65
CA SER A 250 8.73 -24.45 18.47
C SER A 250 9.90 -23.69 17.85
N GLN A 251 9.66 -22.78 16.93
CA GLN A 251 10.67 -21.96 16.25
C GLN A 251 11.05 -20.71 17.06
N PHE A 252 10.06 -20.10 17.71
CA PHE A 252 10.19 -18.83 18.40
C PHE A 252 9.71 -18.89 19.86
N PRO A 253 10.36 -19.71 20.74
CA PRO A 253 9.91 -19.92 22.11
C PRO A 253 9.97 -18.67 22.99
N ASP A 254 10.77 -17.69 22.61
CA ASP A 254 10.98 -16.44 23.37
C ASP A 254 9.98 -15.32 22.98
N VAL A 255 9.21 -15.49 21.89
CA VAL A 255 8.18 -14.52 21.48
C VAL A 255 6.95 -14.70 22.35
N THR A 256 6.74 -13.74 23.25
CA THR A 256 5.64 -13.77 24.24
C THR A 256 4.46 -12.89 23.86
N ASN A 257 4.68 -11.77 23.14
CA ASN A 257 3.60 -10.91 22.66
C ASN A 257 3.10 -11.42 21.32
N LYS A 258 2.16 -12.37 21.38
CA LYS A 258 1.57 -13.03 20.22
C LYS A 258 0.11 -13.39 20.45
N VAL A 259 -0.66 -13.46 19.37
CA VAL A 259 -2.08 -13.82 19.38
C VAL A 259 -2.42 -14.76 18.23
N GLY A 260 -3.32 -15.69 18.47
CA GLY A 260 -3.77 -16.70 17.50
C GLY A 260 -4.40 -17.88 18.26
N PRO A 261 -4.55 -19.04 17.60
CA PRO A 261 -4.20 -19.27 16.20
C PRO A 261 -5.20 -18.60 15.24
N LEU A 262 -4.69 -18.05 14.14
CA LEU A 262 -5.53 -17.70 13.00
C LEU A 262 -6.20 -18.98 12.48
N ASN A 263 -7.46 -18.90 12.08
CA ASN A 263 -8.21 -20.04 11.53
C ASN A 263 -7.98 -20.26 10.03
N PHE A 264 -7.01 -19.56 9.45
CA PHE A 264 -6.58 -19.63 8.05
C PHE A 264 -5.06 -19.43 7.95
N GLY A 265 -4.47 -19.85 6.85
CA GLY A 265 -3.13 -19.50 6.41
C GLY A 265 -3.19 -18.62 5.19
N PHE A 266 -2.06 -18.05 4.81
CA PHE A 266 -1.95 -17.25 3.59
C PHE A 266 -1.72 -18.15 2.37
N ASN A 267 -2.04 -17.61 1.20
CA ASN A 267 -1.77 -18.28 -0.06
C ASN A 267 -0.28 -18.13 -0.41
N ASP A 268 0.40 -19.25 -0.69
CA ASP A 268 1.82 -19.29 -1.05
C ASP A 268 2.13 -18.46 -2.31
N GLY A 269 1.16 -18.30 -3.23
CA GLY A 269 1.29 -17.53 -4.47
C GLY A 269 1.03 -16.02 -4.32
N GLY A 270 0.81 -15.54 -3.10
CA GLY A 270 0.43 -14.16 -2.81
C GLY A 270 -0.95 -14.05 -2.19
N ASP A 271 -1.15 -13.05 -1.35
CA ASP A 271 -2.41 -12.83 -0.61
C ASP A 271 -2.56 -11.35 -0.22
N ILE A 272 -3.70 -11.03 0.38
CA ILE A 272 -3.97 -9.74 1.01
C ILE A 272 -4.22 -9.94 2.50
N ILE A 273 -3.60 -9.12 3.33
CA ILE A 273 -3.94 -8.99 4.74
C ILE A 273 -4.73 -7.69 4.89
N ALA A 274 -6.01 -7.80 5.24
CA ALA A 274 -6.87 -6.68 5.55
C ALA A 274 -7.20 -6.67 7.05
N ILE A 275 -7.11 -5.50 7.66
CA ILE A 275 -7.40 -5.29 9.08
C ILE A 275 -8.55 -4.29 9.19
N TYR A 276 -9.61 -4.71 9.86
CA TYR A 276 -10.77 -3.88 10.18
C TYR A 276 -10.78 -3.58 11.67
N ASP A 277 -11.18 -2.39 12.03
CA ASP A 277 -11.34 -2.01 13.43
C ASP A 277 -12.56 -2.68 14.10
N GLN A 278 -12.78 -2.41 15.37
CA GLN A 278 -13.90 -2.98 16.15
C GLN A 278 -15.29 -2.55 15.64
N ASP A 279 -15.36 -1.44 14.88
CA ASP A 279 -16.60 -0.96 14.25
C ASP A 279 -16.77 -1.53 12.83
N GLY A 280 -15.85 -2.38 12.39
CA GLY A 280 -15.82 -3.02 11.08
C GLY A 280 -15.38 -2.08 9.96
N GLN A 281 -14.74 -0.93 10.29
CA GLN A 281 -14.17 -0.04 9.29
C GLN A 281 -12.78 -0.53 8.89
N ILE A 282 -12.46 -0.43 7.60
CA ILE A 282 -11.12 -0.79 7.11
C ILE A 282 -10.07 0.11 7.78
N PHE A 283 -9.13 -0.51 8.46
CA PHE A 283 -8.03 0.16 9.16
C PHE A 283 -6.77 0.20 8.29
N GLN A 284 -6.37 -0.95 7.74
CA GLN A 284 -5.27 -1.04 6.78
C GLN A 284 -5.38 -2.32 5.95
N SER A 285 -4.68 -2.33 4.82
CA SER A 285 -4.52 -3.52 3.98
C SER A 285 -3.15 -3.52 3.31
N VAL A 286 -2.60 -4.71 3.08
CA VAL A 286 -1.36 -4.92 2.34
C VAL A 286 -1.50 -6.14 1.45
N SER A 287 -1.00 -6.07 0.23
CA SER A 287 -0.83 -7.21 -0.67
C SER A 287 0.63 -7.60 -0.76
N PHE A 288 0.88 -8.87 -0.97
CA PHE A 288 2.20 -9.42 -1.26
C PHE A 288 2.10 -10.54 -2.30
N GLU A 289 3.21 -10.84 -2.98
CA GLU A 289 3.29 -11.80 -4.08
C GLU A 289 4.56 -12.65 -3.98
N ASP A 290 4.53 -13.84 -4.56
CA ASP A 290 5.67 -14.78 -4.67
C ASP A 290 6.59 -14.49 -5.87
N VAL A 291 6.29 -13.45 -6.67
CA VAL A 291 6.99 -13.10 -7.90
C VAL A 291 7.64 -11.72 -7.84
N ALA A 292 8.69 -11.52 -8.65
CA ALA A 292 9.34 -10.22 -8.78
C ALA A 292 8.33 -9.13 -9.20
N PRO A 293 8.44 -7.90 -8.62
CA PRO A 293 9.58 -7.35 -7.90
C PRO A 293 9.61 -7.61 -6.38
N TYR A 294 8.73 -8.44 -5.83
CA TYR A 294 8.85 -8.89 -4.44
C TYR A 294 10.08 -9.81 -4.28
N PRO A 295 10.67 -9.88 -3.06
CA PRO A 295 11.72 -10.86 -2.75
C PRO A 295 11.21 -12.29 -2.94
N LEU A 296 12.04 -13.17 -3.53
CA LEU A 296 11.62 -14.54 -3.84
C LEU A 296 11.93 -15.56 -2.73
N SER A 297 12.84 -15.23 -1.82
CA SER A 297 13.24 -16.14 -0.73
C SER A 297 12.15 -16.40 0.31
N PRO A 298 11.20 -15.47 0.58
CA PRO A 298 10.06 -15.74 1.46
C PRO A 298 9.12 -16.84 0.99
N ASP A 299 9.10 -17.15 -0.32
CA ASP A 299 8.34 -18.28 -0.86
C ASP A 299 9.09 -19.60 -0.63
N GLY A 300 8.95 -20.19 0.57
CA GLY A 300 9.56 -21.48 0.95
C GLY A 300 11.07 -21.50 1.07
N GLY A 301 11.76 -20.39 0.80
CA GLY A 301 13.23 -20.29 0.85
C GLY A 301 13.77 -20.02 2.25
N GLY A 302 12.91 -19.83 3.24
CA GLY A 302 13.27 -19.77 4.66
C GLY A 302 13.57 -18.38 5.21
N THR A 303 13.14 -17.31 4.52
CA THR A 303 13.08 -15.95 5.06
C THR A 303 11.62 -15.48 5.09
N ALA A 304 11.35 -14.34 5.73
CA ALA A 304 10.06 -13.66 5.64
C ALA A 304 10.17 -12.39 4.80
N LEU A 305 9.05 -11.79 4.41
CA LEU A 305 8.99 -10.42 3.91
C LEU A 305 9.17 -9.45 5.06
N GLN A 306 10.11 -8.53 4.95
CA GLN A 306 10.35 -7.49 5.94
C GLN A 306 10.24 -6.12 5.30
N ILE A 307 9.56 -5.19 5.97
CA ILE A 307 9.48 -3.81 5.50
C ILE A 307 10.86 -3.11 5.55
N VAL A 308 11.18 -2.36 4.51
CA VAL A 308 12.45 -1.60 4.43
C VAL A 308 12.37 -0.31 5.25
N SER A 309 11.22 0.37 5.19
CA SER A 309 11.03 1.67 5.83
C SER A 309 9.58 1.86 6.28
N ILE A 310 9.42 2.21 7.55
CA ILE A 310 8.10 2.52 8.14
C ILE A 310 7.47 3.81 7.59
N GLY A 311 8.25 4.68 6.95
CA GLY A 311 7.78 5.93 6.36
C GLY A 311 7.43 5.83 4.88
N GLU A 312 7.53 4.63 4.30
CA GLU A 312 7.20 4.36 2.92
C GLU A 312 5.93 3.50 2.83
N ASN A 313 5.27 3.55 1.68
CA ASN A 313 4.04 2.81 1.45
C ASN A 313 4.27 1.29 1.46
N MET A 314 3.56 0.56 2.34
CA MET A 314 3.63 -0.91 2.45
C MET A 314 3.17 -1.65 1.20
N ASN A 315 2.33 -1.03 0.36
CA ASN A 315 1.84 -1.65 -0.87
C ASN A 315 2.75 -1.42 -2.09
N LYS A 316 3.94 -0.83 -1.88
CA LYS A 316 4.99 -0.78 -2.91
C LYS A 316 5.94 -1.97 -2.73
N PRO A 317 6.08 -2.85 -3.73
CA PRO A 317 7.01 -3.99 -3.64
C PRO A 317 8.45 -3.58 -3.30
N SER A 318 8.87 -2.37 -3.71
CA SER A 318 10.20 -1.83 -3.40
C SER A 318 10.42 -1.53 -1.91
N ASN A 319 9.36 -1.50 -1.11
CA ASN A 319 9.45 -1.33 0.35
C ASN A 319 9.53 -2.67 1.10
N TRP A 320 9.64 -3.78 0.39
CA TRP A 320 9.82 -5.10 0.97
C TRP A 320 11.19 -5.67 0.63
N MET A 321 11.80 -6.36 1.58
CA MET A 321 13.05 -7.11 1.44
C MET A 321 12.91 -8.47 2.12
N GLU A 322 13.82 -9.38 1.83
CA GLU A 322 13.96 -10.61 2.60
C GLU A 322 14.50 -10.34 4.00
N SER A 323 13.90 -10.95 5.01
CA SER A 323 14.36 -10.90 6.39
C SER A 323 15.56 -11.83 6.62
N CYS A 324 15.96 -12.00 7.88
CA CYS A 324 16.87 -13.05 8.29
C CYS A 324 16.22 -14.45 8.12
N PRO A 325 17.04 -15.53 8.08
CA PRO A 325 16.52 -16.89 8.07
C PRO A 325 15.51 -17.13 9.21
N ALA A 326 14.37 -17.72 8.86
CA ALA A 326 13.19 -17.93 9.66
C ALA A 326 12.38 -16.67 10.07
N GLY A 327 12.83 -15.48 9.72
CA GLY A 327 12.22 -14.22 10.17
C GLY A 327 12.82 -13.69 11.48
N THR A 328 12.28 -12.56 11.95
CA THR A 328 12.71 -11.89 13.18
C THR A 328 11.52 -11.50 14.09
N PRO A 329 10.49 -12.36 14.25
CA PRO A 329 9.27 -12.00 14.97
C PRO A 329 9.56 -11.55 16.40
N GLY A 330 8.93 -10.47 16.82
CA GLY A 330 9.09 -9.85 18.16
C GLY A 330 10.33 -8.97 18.28
N SER A 331 11.03 -8.70 17.17
CA SER A 331 12.27 -7.93 17.25
C SER A 331 12.59 -7.17 15.96
N LEU A 332 13.33 -6.07 16.09
CA LEU A 332 13.82 -5.31 14.95
C LEU A 332 14.79 -6.14 14.10
N LEU A 333 14.56 -6.16 12.79
CA LEU A 333 15.56 -6.73 11.87
C LEU A 333 16.89 -5.99 11.96
N VAL A 334 17.97 -6.76 12.20
CA VAL A 334 19.34 -6.24 12.22
C VAL A 334 20.16 -6.93 11.11
N MET A 335 20.60 -6.15 10.14
CA MET A 335 21.45 -6.66 9.04
C MET A 335 22.93 -6.32 9.26
N PRO A 336 23.89 -7.21 8.93
CA PRO A 336 23.68 -8.59 8.46
C PRO A 336 23.08 -9.47 9.56
N CYS A 337 22.33 -10.49 9.13
CA CYS A 337 21.69 -11.43 10.04
C CYS A 337 22.71 -12.10 10.96
N ILE A 338 22.54 -11.88 12.27
CA ILE A 338 23.46 -12.43 13.28
C ILE A 338 22.93 -13.81 13.68
N THR A 339 23.61 -14.86 13.26
CA THR A 339 23.21 -16.26 13.55
C THR A 339 23.84 -16.82 14.84
N GLY A 340 24.54 -16.00 15.66
CA GLY A 340 25.15 -16.38 16.93
C GLY A 340 25.74 -15.21 17.70
N ILE A 341 25.87 -15.37 19.02
CA ILE A 341 26.42 -14.35 19.94
C ILE A 341 27.90 -13.99 19.65
N ASP A 342 28.57 -14.83 18.88
CA ASP A 342 30.03 -14.67 18.57
C ASP A 342 30.30 -13.60 17.49
N ASP A 343 29.26 -13.09 16.79
CA ASP A 343 29.43 -12.17 15.67
C ASP A 343 29.30 -10.67 16.04
N ILE A 344 29.03 -10.34 17.30
CA ILE A 344 28.98 -8.95 17.75
C ILE A 344 30.40 -8.48 18.07
N PRO A 345 31.02 -7.57 17.30
CA PRO A 345 32.28 -6.96 17.68
C PRO A 345 32.14 -6.26 19.01
N ALA A 346 32.93 -6.60 19.99
CA ALA A 346 32.85 -6.14 21.38
C ALA A 346 33.00 -4.63 21.60
N THR A 347 33.24 -3.83 20.54
CA THR A 347 33.42 -2.37 20.65
C THR A 347 32.97 -1.65 19.39
N THR A 348 31.75 -1.13 19.39
CA THR A 348 31.35 -0.06 18.45
C THR A 348 31.03 1.17 19.28
N ASP A 349 31.94 2.13 19.32
CA ASP A 349 31.69 3.42 19.99
C ASP A 349 30.95 4.36 19.04
N LEU A 350 29.74 4.78 19.43
CA LEU A 350 29.00 5.82 18.75
C LEU A 350 29.39 7.18 19.35
N ILE A 351 30.05 8.01 18.55
CA ILE A 351 30.40 9.38 18.95
C ILE A 351 29.45 10.37 18.25
N ILE A 352 28.69 11.14 19.04
CA ILE A 352 27.78 12.19 18.56
C ILE A 352 28.46 13.56 18.71
N LYS A 353 28.66 14.26 17.60
CA LYS A 353 29.20 15.62 17.56
C LYS A 353 28.41 16.50 16.57
N PRO A 354 28.08 17.77 16.90
CA PRO A 354 28.17 18.38 18.21
C PRO A 354 27.02 17.98 19.15
N ASN A 355 27.20 18.15 20.43
CA ASN A 355 26.16 17.96 21.44
C ASN A 355 26.08 19.19 22.31
N PRO A 356 24.93 19.93 22.38
CA PRO A 356 23.67 19.68 21.69
C PRO A 356 23.69 20.11 20.23
N ALA A 357 22.99 19.33 19.38
CA ALA A 357 22.84 19.65 17.95
C ALA A 357 21.65 20.59 17.72
N SER A 358 21.81 21.60 16.86
CA SER A 358 20.73 22.52 16.50
C SER A 358 19.98 22.13 15.23
N THR A 359 20.68 21.65 14.19
CA THR A 359 20.09 21.31 12.88
C THR A 359 20.75 20.14 12.17
N LEU A 360 21.96 19.77 12.52
CA LEU A 360 22.70 18.66 11.90
C LEU A 360 23.41 17.85 12.97
N ILE A 361 23.25 16.55 12.94
CA ILE A 361 23.98 15.62 13.80
C ILE A 361 24.89 14.79 12.89
N ASN A 362 26.21 14.85 13.12
CA ASN A 362 27.16 14.00 12.44
C ASN A 362 27.45 12.77 13.30
N PHE A 363 27.35 11.62 12.71
CA PHE A 363 27.73 10.35 13.33
C PHE A 363 29.04 9.85 12.76
N GLU A 364 29.92 9.41 13.62
CA GLU A 364 31.14 8.74 13.25
C GLU A 364 31.11 7.33 13.85
N LEU A 365 30.96 6.32 12.98
CA LEU A 365 30.99 4.91 13.35
C LEU A 365 32.36 4.37 12.97
N SER A 366 33.23 4.10 13.95
CA SER A 366 34.53 3.52 13.69
C SER A 366 34.40 2.03 13.38
N GLY A 367 34.93 1.60 12.23
CA GLY A 367 34.99 0.19 11.83
C GLY A 367 33.81 -0.32 11.00
N VAL A 368 32.85 0.56 10.65
CA VAL A 368 31.68 0.16 9.83
C VAL A 368 31.63 0.97 8.54
N THR A 369 31.56 0.28 7.40
CA THR A 369 31.40 0.91 6.08
C THR A 369 30.03 0.56 5.51
N GLY A 370 29.27 1.54 5.01
CA GLY A 370 27.98 1.33 4.36
C GLY A 370 27.09 2.57 4.38
N ASN A 371 25.94 2.47 3.72
CA ASN A 371 24.89 3.49 3.79
C ASN A 371 24.05 3.25 5.03
N PHE A 372 23.72 4.32 5.75
CA PHE A 372 22.93 4.26 6.97
C PHE A 372 21.66 5.12 6.83
N GLY A 373 20.55 4.62 7.34
CA GLY A 373 19.37 5.39 7.62
C GLY A 373 19.28 5.74 9.10
N TYR A 374 18.45 6.72 9.46
CA TYR A 374 18.12 7.01 10.85
C TYR A 374 16.67 7.43 10.97
N TYR A 375 16.06 7.13 12.11
CA TYR A 375 14.83 7.78 12.53
C TYR A 375 14.99 8.29 13.95
N ARG A 376 14.29 9.39 14.27
CA ARG A 376 14.36 10.02 15.57
C ARG A 376 13.20 9.51 16.44
N LYS A 377 13.52 8.85 17.53
CA LYS A 377 12.63 8.68 18.67
C LYS A 377 12.87 9.84 19.64
N THR A 378 11.87 10.33 20.36
CA THR A 378 11.87 11.60 21.14
C THR A 378 13.13 11.90 21.94
N HIS A 379 13.87 10.88 22.40
CA HIS A 379 15.15 11.04 23.11
C HIS A 379 16.23 10.05 22.61
N ARG A 380 15.96 9.29 21.54
CA ARG A 380 16.90 8.33 20.93
C ARG A 380 16.94 8.50 19.42
N ILE A 381 18.10 8.28 18.85
CA ILE A 381 18.28 8.17 17.41
C ILE A 381 18.65 6.71 17.16
N ILE A 382 17.88 6.04 16.32
CA ILE A 382 18.16 4.68 15.90
C ILE A 382 18.77 4.77 14.51
N ILE A 383 19.95 4.19 14.34
CA ILE A 383 20.71 4.15 13.09
C ILE A 383 20.69 2.73 12.59
N TYR A 384 20.34 2.56 11.34
CA TYR A 384 20.37 1.28 10.65
C TYR A 384 21.22 1.37 9.39
N LYS A 385 21.87 0.27 9.02
CA LYS A 385 22.63 0.17 7.78
C LYS A 385 21.67 -0.12 6.63
N ARG A 386 21.77 0.68 5.56
CA ARG A 386 21.08 0.43 4.30
C ARG A 386 21.89 -0.50 3.41
#